data_f4d565c888f2724b9805079cfc4dbce5
#
_entry.id   f4d565c888f2724b9805079cfc4dbce5
#
_cell.length_a   1.000
_cell.length_b   1.000
_cell.length_c   1.000
_cell.angle_alpha   90.00
_cell.angle_beta   90.00
_cell.angle_gamma   90.00
#
_symmetry.space_group_name_H-M   'P 1'
#
loop_
_entity.id
_entity.type
_entity.pdbx_description
1 polymer ?
#
loop_
_entity_poly.entity_id
_entity_poly.type
_entity_poly.pdbx_seq_one_letter_code
_entity_poly.pdbx_strand_id
1 'polypeptide(L)' 'MRQFFYLVTHIVEDTVIQDKIFLQEHDALRWGKTLATAHPDYIVNLYKQEIARIATIKYVKQLTAYTSK' A
#
# COMPACT_ATOMS: atom_id res chain seq x y z
N MET A 1 0.79 14.53 -19.37
CA MET A 1 0.86 13.14 -18.95
C MET A 1 0.73 13.05 -17.45
N ARG A 2 -0.09 12.11 -16.97
CA ARG A 2 -0.28 11.93 -15.55
C ARG A 2 0.78 10.99 -14.99
N GLN A 3 1.25 11.32 -13.81
CA GLN A 3 2.20 10.47 -13.10
C GLN A 3 1.67 10.18 -11.73
N PHE A 4 1.92 8.96 -11.28
CA PHE A 4 1.41 8.48 -10.00
C PHE A 4 2.54 7.87 -9.19
N PHE A 5 2.35 7.87 -7.89
CA PHE A 5 3.14 7.02 -7.02
C PHE A 5 2.20 6.16 -6.20
N TYR A 6 2.75 5.15 -5.59
CA TYR A 6 1.98 4.16 -4.84
C TYR A 6 2.57 4.06 -3.44
N LEU A 7 1.71 4.23 -2.45
CA LEU A 7 2.11 4.22 -1.05
C LEU A 7 1.57 2.95 -0.41
N VAL A 8 2.44 2.19 0.21
CA VAL A 8 2.05 1.02 0.99
C VAL A 8 2.12 1.37 2.46
N THR A 9 1.03 1.11 3.16
CA THR A 9 0.96 1.30 4.60
C THR A 9 0.53 0.01 5.26
N HIS A 10 0.80 -0.10 6.55
CA HIS A 10 0.20 -1.19 7.31
C HIS A 10 -0.29 -0.67 8.64
N ILE A 11 -1.25 -1.38 9.19
CA ILE A 11 -1.83 -1.07 10.49
C ILE A 11 -1.56 -2.24 11.41
N VAL A 12 -0.97 -1.94 12.54
CA VAL A 12 -0.75 -2.92 13.60
C VAL A 12 -1.06 -2.23 14.92
N GLU A 13 -1.88 -2.87 15.74
CA GLU A 13 -2.26 -2.34 17.05
C GLU A 13 -2.79 -0.91 16.95
N ASP A 14 -3.66 -0.69 15.97
CA ASP A 14 -4.31 0.61 15.73
C ASP A 14 -3.36 1.73 15.33
N THR A 15 -2.14 1.40 14.93
CA THR A 15 -1.16 2.38 14.49
C THR A 15 -0.93 2.21 13.00
N VAL A 16 -1.04 3.32 12.26
CA VAL A 16 -0.78 3.32 10.82
C VAL A 16 0.67 3.65 10.58
N ILE A 17 1.35 2.78 9.84
CA ILE A 17 2.76 2.97 9.52
C ILE A 17 2.90 3.02 8.01
N GLN A 18 3.58 4.06 7.51
CA GLN A 18 3.89 4.18 6.09
C GLN A 18 5.16 3.40 5.82
N ASP A 19 5.06 2.43 4.91
CA ASP A 19 6.20 1.57 4.64
C ASP A 19 7.10 2.12 3.56
N LYS A 20 6.58 2.18 2.33
CA LYS A 20 7.38 2.57 1.19
C LYS A 20 6.54 3.24 0.14
N ILE A 21 7.22 4.03 -0.69
CA ILE A 21 6.64 4.66 -1.88
C ILE A 21 7.27 4.02 -3.10
N PHE A 22 6.43 3.67 -4.07
CA PHE A 22 6.86 3.05 -5.32
C PHE A 22 6.34 3.88 -6.49
N LEU A 23 7.08 3.83 -7.59
CA LEU A 23 6.64 4.49 -8.82
C LEU A 23 5.85 3.56 -9.72
N GLN A 24 5.97 2.25 -9.51
CA GLN A 24 5.27 1.26 -10.31
C GLN A 24 4.29 0.49 -9.43
N GLU A 25 3.07 0.32 -9.93
CA GLU A 25 2.05 -0.38 -9.16
C GLU A 25 2.44 -1.82 -8.84
N HIS A 26 3.01 -2.53 -9.82
CA HIS A 26 3.33 -3.93 -9.57
C HIS A 26 4.41 -4.11 -8.51
N ASP A 27 5.31 -3.13 -8.39
CA ASP A 27 6.31 -3.18 -7.33
C ASP A 27 5.67 -2.99 -5.96
N ALA A 28 4.72 -2.06 -5.87
CA ALA A 28 3.99 -1.82 -4.64
C ALA A 28 3.18 -3.04 -4.24
N LEU A 29 2.52 -3.66 -5.21
CA LEU A 29 1.74 -4.87 -4.95
C LEU A 29 2.62 -6.01 -4.45
N ARG A 30 3.77 -6.18 -5.07
CA ARG A 30 4.71 -7.23 -4.65
C ARG A 30 5.17 -7.00 -3.23
N TRP A 31 5.55 -5.78 -2.92
CA TRP A 31 6.00 -5.43 -1.57
C TRP A 31 4.88 -5.66 -0.56
N GLY A 32 3.67 -5.19 -0.88
CA GLY A 32 2.54 -5.35 0.01
C GLY A 32 2.21 -6.80 0.28
N LYS A 33 2.24 -7.63 -0.76
CA LYS A 33 1.99 -9.06 -0.59
C LYS A 33 3.06 -9.72 0.27
N THR A 34 4.32 -9.36 0.05
CA THR A 34 5.41 -9.89 0.85
C THR A 34 5.23 -9.51 2.31
N LEU A 35 4.89 -8.25 2.57
CA LEU A 35 4.68 -7.76 3.92
C LEU A 35 3.51 -8.47 4.58
N ALA A 36 2.40 -8.59 3.86
CA ALA A 36 1.21 -9.23 4.39
C ALA A 36 1.43 -10.72 4.66
N THR A 37 2.22 -11.37 3.83
CA THR A 37 2.54 -12.77 4.03
C THR A 37 3.43 -12.97 5.25
N ALA A 38 4.41 -12.09 5.44
CA ALA A 38 5.31 -12.17 6.58
C ALA A 38 4.61 -11.82 7.89
N HIS A 39 3.58 -10.97 7.81
CA HIS A 39 2.89 -10.48 9.01
C HIS A 39 1.38 -10.61 8.81
N PRO A 40 0.82 -11.81 9.00
CA PRO A 40 -0.62 -12.01 8.73
C PRO A 40 -1.55 -11.18 9.60
N ASP A 41 -1.04 -10.66 10.73
CA ASP A 41 -1.82 -9.83 11.62
C ASP A 41 -1.88 -8.35 11.20
N TYR A 42 -1.09 -7.97 10.19
CA TYR A 42 -1.10 -6.60 9.71
C TYR A 42 -2.27 -6.41 8.73
N ILE A 43 -2.80 -5.20 8.73
CA ILE A 43 -3.72 -4.76 7.68
C ILE A 43 -2.88 -3.95 6.70
N VAL A 44 -2.68 -4.46 5.50
CA VAL A 44 -1.80 -3.84 4.52
C VAL A 44 -2.64 -3.19 3.43
N ASN A 45 -2.41 -1.92 3.20
CA ASN A 45 -3.18 -1.14 2.24
C ASN A 45 -2.28 -0.54 1.18
N LEU A 46 -2.83 -0.39 -0.01
CA LEU A 46 -2.15 0.25 -1.13
C LEU A 46 -2.94 1.47 -1.56
N TYR A 47 -2.27 2.60 -1.63
CA TYR A 47 -2.86 3.86 -2.07
C TYR A 47 -2.17 4.33 -3.34
N LYS A 48 -2.96 4.91 -4.22
CA LYS A 48 -2.47 5.51 -5.46
C LYS A 48 -2.66 7.02 -5.36
N GLN A 49 -1.59 7.77 -5.62
CA GLN A 49 -1.60 9.21 -5.53
C GLN A 49 -1.07 9.80 -6.83
N GLU A 50 -1.82 10.73 -7.41
CA GLU A 50 -1.35 11.46 -8.57
C GLU A 50 -0.35 12.53 -8.13
N ILE A 51 0.81 12.57 -8.75
CA ILE A 51 1.90 13.45 -8.32
C ILE A 51 1.52 14.92 -8.43
N ALA A 52 0.77 15.28 -9.48
CA ALA A 52 0.38 16.67 -9.69
C ALA A 52 -0.68 17.14 -8.69
N ARG A 53 -1.29 16.24 -7.94
CA ARG A 53 -2.34 16.57 -6.99
C ARG A 53 -2.02 15.94 -5.64
N ILE A 54 -1.25 16.65 -4.88
CA ILE A 54 -0.74 16.11 -3.63
C ILE A 54 -1.78 16.03 -2.53
N ALA A 55 -2.96 16.59 -2.74
CA ALA A 55 -3.95 16.67 -1.68
C ALA A 55 -4.79 15.40 -1.51
N THR A 56 -4.82 14.54 -2.51
CA THR A 56 -5.75 13.42 -2.51
C THR A 56 -5.04 12.10 -2.71
N ILE A 57 -5.17 11.22 -1.73
CA ILE A 57 -4.69 9.84 -1.85
C ILE A 57 -5.92 8.96 -2.02
N LYS A 58 -5.92 8.16 -3.08
CA LYS A 58 -7.01 7.23 -3.33
C LYS A 58 -6.59 5.85 -2.89
N TYR A 59 -7.43 5.25 -2.07
CA TYR A 59 -7.26 3.86 -1.69
C TYR A 59 -7.47 2.98 -2.90
N VAL A 60 -6.51 2.12 -3.21
CA VAL A 60 -6.57 1.25 -4.37
C VAL A 60 -7.01 -0.15 -3.97
N LYS A 61 -6.38 -0.73 -2.97
CA LYS A 61 -6.79 -2.05 -2.53
C LYS A 61 -6.17 -2.38 -1.18
N GLN A 62 -6.86 -3.25 -0.47
CA GLN A 62 -6.35 -3.80 0.77
C GLN A 62 -5.67 -5.13 0.44
N LEU A 63 -4.40 -5.20 0.73
CA LEU A 63 -3.58 -6.33 0.30
C LEU A 63 -3.60 -7.50 1.27
N THR A 64 -4.00 -7.27 2.50
CA THR A 64 -4.06 -8.31 3.51
C THR A 64 -4.94 -9.48 3.08
N ALA A 65 -5.97 -9.20 2.31
CA ALA A 65 -6.90 -10.23 1.86
C ALA A 65 -6.23 -11.30 1.01
N TYR A 66 -5.09 -10.99 0.44
CA TYR A 66 -4.40 -11.95 -0.42
C TYR A 66 -3.67 -13.02 0.36
N THR A 67 -3.45 -12.79 1.62
CA THR A 67 -2.64 -13.70 2.43
C THR A 67 -3.39 -14.36 3.55
N SER A 68 -4.59 -13.92 3.79
CA SER A 68 -5.34 -14.42 4.93
C SER A 68 -5.62 -15.88 4.74
N LYS A 69 -4.92 -16.68 5.39
CA LYS A 69 -5.09 -18.13 5.46
C LYS A 69 -5.65 -18.73 4.22
#